data_753593e754e61aabe36e0b922c6fa77e
#
_entry.id   753593e754e61aabe36e0b922c6fa77e
#
_cell.length_a   1.000
_cell.length_b   1.000
_cell.length_c   1.000
_cell.angle_alpha   90.00
_cell.angle_beta   90.00
_cell.angle_gamma   90.00
#
_symmetry.space_group_name_H-M   'P 1'
#
loop_
_entity.id
_entity.type
_entity.pdbx_description
1 polymer ?
#
loop_
_entity_poly.entity_id
_entity_poly.type
_entity_poly.pdbx_seq_one_letter_code
_entity_poly.pdbx_strand_id
1 'polypeptide(L)'
;MKGFMINQLRAGLFMAATFTLTAGMTPDANAGGIALGATRVIYPQGDKQASLPVINSSSNNTFLIQTWVANADGVKSSDFIITPPLFVIHPKKENTLRIMYAGPDLPTDRESVFYLNSKAIPSIDKSKLNGNTLQIATQSVIKLFV
;
A
#
# COMPACT_ATOMS: atom_id res chain seq x y z
N MET A 1 -34.07 15.34 56.22
CA MET A 1 -33.29 16.05 55.18
C MET A 1 -31.86 15.48 54.92
N LYS A 2 -31.23 14.78 55.85
CA LYS A 2 -29.85 14.27 55.64
C LYS A 2 -29.76 13.01 54.74
N GLY A 3 -30.83 12.23 54.61
CA GLY A 3 -30.82 11.01 53.79
C GLY A 3 -30.96 11.21 52.27
N PHE A 4 -31.58 12.33 51.86
CA PHE A 4 -31.84 12.58 50.43
C PHE A 4 -30.57 13.05 49.67
N MET A 5 -29.69 13.82 50.33
CA MET A 5 -28.44 14.28 49.71
C MET A 5 -27.42 13.15 49.48
N ILE A 6 -27.38 12.15 50.36
CA ILE A 6 -26.44 11.03 50.27
C ILE A 6 -26.79 10.11 49.09
N ASN A 7 -28.10 9.92 48.81
CA ASN A 7 -28.55 9.12 47.67
C ASN A 7 -28.25 9.77 46.33
N GLN A 8 -28.34 11.10 46.23
CA GLN A 8 -27.98 11.82 44.99
C GLN A 8 -26.48 11.75 44.70
N LEU A 9 -25.65 11.81 45.74
CA LEU A 9 -24.19 11.69 45.58
C LEU A 9 -23.77 10.28 45.11
N ARG A 10 -24.45 9.23 45.59
CA ARG A 10 -24.20 7.84 45.17
C ARG A 10 -24.64 7.57 43.75
N ALA A 11 -25.76 8.13 43.31
CA ALA A 11 -26.24 8.00 41.91
C ALA A 11 -25.30 8.70 40.90
N GLY A 12 -24.77 9.88 41.24
CA GLY A 12 -23.81 10.60 40.43
C GLY A 12 -22.46 9.88 40.27
N LEU A 13 -22.00 9.21 41.33
CA LEU A 13 -20.73 8.47 41.33
C LEU A 13 -20.81 7.19 40.49
N PHE A 14 -21.97 6.51 40.48
CA PHE A 14 -22.19 5.33 39.63
C PHE A 14 -22.28 5.70 38.15
N MET A 15 -22.85 6.85 37.79
CA MET A 15 -22.99 7.31 36.41
C MET A 15 -21.66 7.80 35.83
N ALA A 16 -20.76 8.36 36.64
CA ALA A 16 -19.43 8.76 36.23
C ALA A 16 -18.48 7.57 36.01
N ALA A 17 -18.64 6.48 36.80
CA ALA A 17 -17.82 5.27 36.66
C ALA A 17 -18.12 4.44 35.41
N THR A 18 -19.36 4.47 34.89
CA THR A 18 -19.75 3.76 33.67
C THR A 18 -19.25 4.43 32.39
N PHE A 19 -19.00 5.72 32.39
CA PHE A 19 -18.52 6.43 31.20
C PHE A 19 -17.01 6.25 30.96
N THR A 20 -16.21 5.94 31.97
CA THR A 20 -14.76 5.75 31.84
C THR A 20 -14.35 4.36 31.34
N LEU A 21 -15.25 3.37 31.36
CA LEU A 21 -14.90 1.98 31.01
C LEU A 21 -15.00 1.68 29.50
N THR A 22 -15.61 2.56 28.71
CA THR A 22 -15.78 2.37 27.25
C THR A 22 -14.66 3.00 26.41
N ALA A 23 -13.74 3.75 26.99
CA ALA A 23 -12.65 4.42 26.25
C ALA A 23 -11.42 3.54 25.96
N GLY A 24 -11.42 2.26 26.39
CA GLY A 24 -10.22 1.40 26.30
C GLY A 24 -10.23 0.31 25.24
N MET A 25 -11.28 0.15 24.45
CA MET A 25 -11.39 -0.93 23.45
C MET A 25 -11.51 -0.37 22.03
N THR A 26 -10.52 0.37 21.57
CA THR A 26 -10.35 0.58 20.13
C THR A 26 -9.66 -0.66 19.58
N PRO A 27 -10.31 -1.48 18.72
CA PRO A 27 -9.59 -2.56 18.04
C PRO A 27 -8.50 -1.94 17.16
N ASP A 28 -7.28 -2.40 17.30
CA ASP A 28 -6.20 -2.06 16.39
C ASP A 28 -6.59 -2.52 14.98
N ALA A 29 -6.94 -1.58 14.11
CA ALA A 29 -7.19 -1.84 12.71
C ALA A 29 -5.85 -2.20 12.02
N ASN A 30 -5.52 -3.47 11.98
CA ASN A 30 -4.29 -4.00 11.38
C ASN A 30 -4.50 -4.16 9.86
N ALA A 31 -4.57 -3.05 9.12
CA ALA A 31 -4.63 -3.04 7.66
C ALA A 31 -3.21 -3.17 7.11
N GLY A 32 -2.80 -4.39 6.74
CA GLY A 32 -1.52 -4.65 6.10
C GLY A 32 -1.69 -4.97 4.61
N GLY A 33 -0.78 -4.49 3.78
CA GLY A 33 -0.78 -4.74 2.33
C GLY A 33 0.48 -4.25 1.65
N ILE A 34 0.43 -4.16 0.32
CA ILE A 34 1.53 -3.63 -0.48
C ILE A 34 1.38 -2.12 -0.64
N ALA A 35 2.46 -1.41 -0.37
CA ALA A 35 2.58 0.03 -0.59
C ALA A 35 3.78 0.34 -1.48
N LEU A 36 3.65 1.37 -2.31
CA LEU A 36 4.76 1.99 -3.03
C LEU A 36 5.35 3.12 -2.16
N GLY A 37 6.67 3.25 -2.14
CA GLY A 37 7.36 4.25 -1.31
C GLY A 37 7.21 5.69 -1.78
N ALA A 38 6.49 5.92 -2.90
CA ALA A 38 6.19 7.25 -3.41
C ALA A 38 4.83 7.27 -4.12
N THR A 39 4.22 8.45 -4.21
CA THR A 39 2.97 8.68 -4.95
C THR A 39 3.20 8.99 -6.42
N ARG A 40 4.43 9.27 -6.82
CA ARG A 40 4.89 9.51 -8.20
C ARG A 40 6.38 9.20 -8.29
N VAL A 41 6.86 8.94 -9.49
CA VAL A 41 8.29 8.80 -9.78
C VAL A 41 8.72 10.01 -10.62
N ILE A 42 9.79 10.65 -10.22
CA ILE A 42 10.49 11.65 -11.03
C ILE A 42 11.75 10.97 -11.55
N TYR A 43 11.90 10.95 -12.86
CA TYR A 43 13.06 10.40 -13.55
C TYR A 43 13.77 11.56 -14.29
N PRO A 44 14.81 12.17 -13.70
CA PRO A 44 15.52 13.27 -14.35
C PRO A 44 16.13 12.79 -15.67
N GLN A 45 15.93 13.56 -16.73
CA GLN A 45 16.53 13.25 -18.01
C GLN A 45 18.07 13.23 -17.89
N GLY A 46 18.68 12.17 -18.39
CA GLY A 46 20.13 11.94 -18.28
C GLY A 46 20.54 11.07 -17.10
N ASP A 47 19.66 10.81 -16.14
CA ASP A 47 19.91 9.84 -15.08
C ASP A 47 19.90 8.41 -15.64
N LYS A 48 20.74 7.56 -15.06
CA LYS A 48 20.83 6.15 -15.49
C LYS A 48 19.65 5.31 -14.99
N GLN A 49 19.05 5.67 -13.86
CA GLN A 49 17.94 4.96 -13.26
C GLN A 49 17.24 5.81 -12.21
N ALA A 50 15.95 5.52 -11.99
CA ALA A 50 15.21 5.90 -10.81
C ALA A 50 14.94 4.68 -9.92
N SER A 51 14.77 4.90 -8.62
CA SER A 51 14.52 3.83 -7.64
C SER A 51 13.20 4.06 -6.92
N LEU A 52 12.42 2.99 -6.70
CA LEU A 52 11.16 3.05 -5.99
C LEU A 52 11.04 1.86 -5.01
N PRO A 53 10.93 2.10 -3.70
CA PRO A 53 10.67 1.05 -2.73
C PRO A 53 9.26 0.48 -2.88
N VAL A 54 9.14 -0.84 -2.70
CA VAL A 54 7.87 -1.58 -2.57
C VAL A 54 7.88 -2.26 -1.22
N ILE A 55 6.89 -1.97 -0.40
CA ILE A 55 6.85 -2.36 1.01
C ILE A 55 5.66 -3.28 1.24
N ASN A 56 5.88 -4.41 1.90
CA ASN A 56 4.83 -5.26 2.42
C ASN A 56 4.64 -5.01 3.92
N SER A 57 3.61 -4.25 4.27
CA SER A 57 3.26 -3.95 5.66
C SER A 57 2.45 -5.06 6.35
N SER A 58 1.98 -6.06 5.58
CA SER A 58 1.24 -7.20 6.12
C SER A 58 2.08 -8.00 7.14
N SER A 59 1.42 -8.53 8.16
CA SER A 59 2.07 -9.39 9.15
C SER A 59 2.19 -10.84 8.69
N ASN A 60 1.28 -11.31 7.81
CA ASN A 60 1.16 -12.74 7.50
C ASN A 60 1.11 -13.06 6.00
N ASN A 61 0.83 -12.06 5.14
CA ASN A 61 0.60 -12.33 3.73
C ASN A 61 1.86 -12.11 2.90
N THR A 62 2.19 -13.10 2.08
CA THR A 62 3.19 -13.02 1.03
C THR A 62 2.51 -12.62 -0.27
N PHE A 63 3.15 -11.77 -1.07
CA PHE A 63 2.62 -11.32 -2.36
C PHE A 63 3.61 -11.59 -3.49
N LEU A 64 3.06 -11.94 -4.65
CA LEU A 64 3.76 -11.89 -5.92
C LEU A 64 3.51 -10.50 -6.53
N ILE A 65 4.57 -9.75 -6.78
CA ILE A 65 4.51 -8.41 -7.35
C ILE A 65 4.93 -8.47 -8.80
N GLN A 66 4.08 -7.91 -9.66
CA GLN A 66 4.36 -7.71 -11.09
C GLN A 66 4.37 -6.22 -11.38
N THR A 67 5.42 -5.73 -12.06
CA THR A 67 5.60 -4.31 -12.36
C THR A 67 5.87 -4.07 -13.83
N TRP A 68 5.30 -2.99 -14.37
CA TRP A 68 5.54 -2.53 -15.73
C TRP A 68 5.23 -1.04 -15.85
N VAL A 69 5.77 -0.39 -16.88
CA VAL A 69 5.37 0.96 -17.27
C VAL A 69 4.40 0.90 -18.43
N ALA A 70 3.42 1.77 -18.44
CA ALA A 70 2.46 1.96 -19.53
C ALA A 70 2.50 3.41 -20.02
N ASN A 71 2.17 3.61 -21.29
CA ASN A 71 1.91 4.91 -21.90
C ASN A 71 0.57 5.50 -21.41
N ALA A 72 0.25 6.72 -21.85
CA ALA A 72 -1.01 7.40 -21.49
C ALA A 72 -2.27 6.67 -21.97
N ASP A 73 -2.17 5.87 -23.02
CA ASP A 73 -3.24 5.02 -23.56
C ASP A 73 -3.43 3.70 -22.81
N GLY A 74 -2.58 3.44 -21.78
CA GLY A 74 -2.61 2.21 -21.00
C GLY A 74 -1.85 1.04 -21.61
N VAL A 75 -1.26 1.20 -22.78
CA VAL A 75 -0.45 0.16 -23.44
C VAL A 75 0.90 0.07 -22.75
N LYS A 76 1.37 -1.17 -22.52
CA LYS A 76 2.67 -1.41 -21.91
C LYS A 76 3.78 -0.81 -22.78
N SER A 77 4.59 0.05 -22.20
CA SER A 77 5.74 0.65 -22.89
C SER A 77 6.92 -0.32 -22.92
N SER A 78 7.60 -0.40 -24.06
CA SER A 78 8.88 -1.09 -24.24
C SER A 78 10.09 -0.22 -23.89
N ASP A 79 9.86 1.08 -23.68
CA ASP A 79 10.93 2.08 -23.49
C ASP A 79 11.48 2.08 -22.05
N PHE A 80 10.86 1.29 -21.17
CA PHE A 80 11.30 1.17 -19.78
C PHE A 80 11.69 -0.24 -19.42
N ILE A 81 12.81 -0.37 -18.74
CA ILE A 81 13.29 -1.61 -18.13
C ILE A 81 13.12 -1.48 -16.63
N ILE A 82 12.30 -2.35 -16.03
CA ILE A 82 12.12 -2.42 -14.57
C ILE A 82 12.80 -3.69 -14.05
N THR A 83 13.56 -3.56 -12.99
CA THR A 83 14.24 -4.69 -12.35
C THR A 83 14.04 -4.65 -10.84
N PRO A 84 13.52 -5.75 -10.24
CA PRO A 84 12.96 -6.94 -10.88
C PRO A 84 11.53 -6.69 -11.43
N PRO A 85 11.14 -7.24 -12.60
CA PRO A 85 9.80 -7.06 -13.16
C PRO A 85 8.74 -7.93 -12.47
N LEU A 86 9.18 -9.03 -11.85
CA LEU A 86 8.36 -9.98 -11.11
C LEU A 86 9.16 -10.50 -9.91
N PHE A 87 8.58 -10.43 -8.71
CA PHE A 87 9.25 -10.91 -7.49
C PHE A 87 8.25 -11.23 -6.39
N VAL A 88 8.70 -12.04 -5.43
CA VAL A 88 7.94 -12.36 -4.22
C VAL A 88 8.40 -11.43 -3.10
N ILE A 89 7.44 -10.88 -2.35
CA ILE A 89 7.71 -10.08 -1.18
C ILE A 89 7.03 -10.70 0.05
N HIS A 90 7.85 -11.09 1.03
CA HIS A 90 7.39 -11.71 2.26
C HIS A 90 6.83 -10.68 3.26
N PRO A 91 6.11 -11.12 4.31
CA PRO A 91 5.59 -10.23 5.35
C PRO A 91 6.69 -9.35 5.96
N LYS A 92 6.37 -8.07 6.20
CA LYS A 92 7.28 -7.09 6.81
C LYS A 92 8.61 -6.89 6.07
N LYS A 93 8.66 -7.22 4.78
CA LYS A 93 9.83 -7.00 3.92
C LYS A 93 9.56 -5.89 2.91
N GLU A 94 10.65 -5.35 2.39
CA GLU A 94 10.66 -4.39 1.29
C GLU A 94 11.59 -4.86 0.18
N ASN A 95 11.37 -4.33 -1.02
CA ASN A 95 12.25 -4.48 -2.17
C ASN A 95 12.29 -3.16 -2.94
N THR A 96 13.35 -2.93 -3.68
CA THR A 96 13.53 -1.70 -4.47
C THR A 96 13.44 -2.03 -5.95
N LEU A 97 12.51 -1.37 -6.64
CA LEU A 97 12.44 -1.35 -8.10
C LEU A 97 13.47 -0.38 -8.65
N ARG A 98 14.21 -0.82 -9.64
CA ARG A 98 15.06 0.03 -10.48
C ARG A 98 14.35 0.23 -11.81
N ILE A 99 14.19 1.49 -12.20
CA ILE A 99 13.48 1.89 -13.41
C ILE A 99 14.52 2.58 -14.29
N MET A 100 14.74 2.06 -15.50
CA MET A 100 15.66 2.60 -16.49
C MET A 100 14.88 2.96 -17.75
N TYR A 101 15.12 4.13 -18.29
CA TYR A 101 14.62 4.54 -19.58
C TYR A 101 15.59 4.11 -20.67
N ALA A 102 15.10 3.42 -21.70
CA ALA A 102 15.86 2.89 -22.82
C ALA A 102 15.18 3.21 -24.17
N GLY A 103 14.24 4.14 -24.17
CA GLY A 103 13.53 4.58 -25.36
C GLY A 103 14.27 5.66 -26.14
N PRO A 104 13.64 6.21 -27.20
CA PRO A 104 14.16 7.33 -27.96
C PRO A 104 14.19 8.60 -27.12
N ASP A 105 14.95 9.61 -27.56
CA ASP A 105 15.06 10.89 -26.90
C ASP A 105 13.68 11.54 -26.71
N LEU A 106 13.40 11.96 -25.49
CA LEU A 106 12.17 12.67 -25.14
C LEU A 106 12.36 14.19 -25.30
N PRO A 107 11.25 14.95 -25.51
CA PRO A 107 11.30 16.41 -25.53
C PRO A 107 11.96 16.98 -24.27
N THR A 108 12.81 17.98 -24.43
CA THR A 108 13.52 18.64 -23.32
C THR A 108 12.83 19.92 -22.84
N ASP A 109 11.80 20.36 -23.58
CA ASP A 109 11.02 21.58 -23.32
C ASP A 109 9.75 21.33 -22.48
N ARG A 110 9.45 20.07 -22.18
CA ARG A 110 8.25 19.65 -21.44
C ARG A 110 8.43 18.28 -20.80
N GLU A 111 7.66 18.00 -19.77
CA GLU A 111 7.61 16.69 -19.14
C GLU A 111 6.91 15.65 -20.02
N SER A 112 7.44 14.45 -20.03
CA SER A 112 6.79 13.26 -20.60
C SER A 112 6.22 12.42 -19.49
N VAL A 113 4.93 12.03 -19.61
CA VAL A 113 4.21 11.33 -18.56
C VAL A 113 3.93 9.88 -18.96
N PHE A 114 4.33 8.98 -18.09
CA PHE A 114 4.08 7.54 -18.15
C PHE A 114 3.40 7.07 -16.87
N TYR A 115 3.01 5.80 -16.81
CA TYR A 115 2.32 5.21 -15.68
C TYR A 115 3.04 3.95 -15.20
N LEU A 116 3.59 4.00 -14.00
CA LEU A 116 4.15 2.82 -13.34
C LEU A 116 3.01 2.04 -12.71
N ASN A 117 2.90 0.78 -13.10
CA ASN A 117 1.93 -0.18 -12.61
C ASN A 117 2.60 -1.18 -11.69
N SER A 118 1.99 -1.47 -10.56
CA SER A 118 2.41 -2.49 -9.62
C SER A 118 1.20 -3.32 -9.22
N LYS A 119 1.15 -4.58 -9.66
CA LYS A 119 0.09 -5.53 -9.35
C LYS A 119 0.55 -6.47 -8.26
N ALA A 120 -0.18 -6.50 -7.15
CA ALA A 120 0.07 -7.36 -6.01
C ALA A 120 -0.94 -8.52 -5.99
N ILE A 121 -0.45 -9.73 -6.11
CA ILE A 121 -1.23 -10.97 -6.11
C ILE A 121 -0.91 -11.71 -4.83
N PRO A 122 -1.88 -11.89 -3.90
CA PRO A 122 -1.63 -12.61 -2.66
C PRO A 122 -1.34 -14.09 -2.95
N SER A 123 -0.39 -14.67 -2.21
CA SER A 123 -0.13 -16.11 -2.28
C SER A 123 -1.29 -16.89 -1.66
N ILE A 124 -1.65 -18.00 -2.30
CA ILE A 124 -2.68 -18.91 -1.79
C ILE A 124 -2.02 -20.02 -1.00
N ASP A 125 -2.45 -20.19 0.24
CA ASP A 125 -2.21 -21.42 0.98
C ASP A 125 -3.33 -22.42 0.64
N LYS A 126 -2.99 -23.40 -0.20
CA LYS A 126 -3.96 -24.42 -0.66
C LYS A 126 -4.58 -25.22 0.50
N SER A 127 -3.90 -25.31 1.64
CA SER A 127 -4.41 -26.01 2.83
C SER A 127 -5.55 -25.26 3.53
N LYS A 128 -5.69 -23.96 3.27
CA LYS A 128 -6.73 -23.09 3.85
C LYS A 128 -7.91 -22.86 2.92
N LEU A 129 -7.92 -23.49 1.74
CA LEU A 129 -9.02 -23.40 0.78
C LEU A 129 -10.18 -24.32 1.20
N ASN A 130 -10.91 -23.94 2.22
CA ASN A 130 -12.14 -24.61 2.64
C ASN A 130 -13.35 -23.84 2.09
N GLY A 131 -14.00 -24.37 1.05
CA GLY A 131 -15.23 -23.80 0.48
C GLY A 131 -15.00 -22.59 -0.43
N ASN A 132 -15.90 -21.61 -0.39
CA ASN A 132 -15.84 -20.42 -1.23
C ASN A 132 -14.77 -19.45 -0.73
N THR A 133 -13.62 -19.39 -1.42
CA THR A 133 -12.54 -18.44 -1.12
C THR A 133 -12.49 -17.35 -2.19
N LEU A 134 -12.62 -16.09 -1.79
CA LEU A 134 -12.42 -14.93 -2.66
C LEU A 134 -10.96 -14.48 -2.60
N GLN A 135 -10.29 -14.43 -3.73
CA GLN A 135 -8.95 -13.90 -3.86
C GLN A 135 -8.98 -12.59 -4.65
N ILE A 136 -8.46 -11.53 -4.06
CA ILE A 136 -8.42 -10.20 -4.66
C ILE A 136 -6.97 -9.82 -4.91
N ALA A 137 -6.62 -9.58 -6.19
CA ALA A 137 -5.38 -8.92 -6.58
C ALA A 137 -5.61 -7.42 -6.63
N THR A 138 -4.68 -6.65 -6.07
CA THR A 138 -4.72 -5.18 -6.11
C THR A 138 -3.69 -4.64 -7.09
N GLN A 139 -4.00 -3.54 -7.75
CA GLN A 139 -3.09 -2.85 -8.65
C GLN A 139 -2.99 -1.39 -8.25
N SER A 140 -1.76 -0.93 -8.06
CA SER A 140 -1.44 0.48 -7.84
C SER A 140 -0.87 1.06 -9.14
N VAL A 141 -1.36 2.24 -9.52
CA VAL A 141 -0.89 2.99 -10.70
C VAL A 141 -0.44 4.36 -10.22
N ILE A 142 0.81 4.71 -10.47
CA ILE A 142 1.36 6.02 -10.15
C ILE A 142 1.99 6.67 -11.39
N LYS A 143 2.00 7.99 -11.44
CA LYS A 143 2.63 8.72 -12.54
C LYS A 143 4.14 8.62 -12.47
N LEU A 144 4.77 8.48 -13.64
CA LEU A 144 6.21 8.56 -13.86
C LEU A 144 6.47 9.71 -14.83
N PHE A 145 7.23 10.68 -14.39
CA PHE A 145 7.62 11.87 -15.15
C PHE A 145 9.09 11.74 -15.58
N VAL A 146 9.33 12.01 -16.86
CA VAL A 146 10.67 12.06 -17.45
C VAL A 146 10.91 13.45 -18.02
#